data_f5274d1a3311e27d8beeea59dafeaf88
#
_entry.id   f5274d1a3311e27d8beeea59dafeaf88
#
_cell.length_a   1.000
_cell.length_b   1.000
_cell.length_c   1.000
_cell.angle_alpha   90.00
_cell.angle_beta   90.00
_cell.angle_gamma   90.00
#
_symmetry.space_group_name_H-M   'P 1'
#
loop_
_entity.id
_entity.type
_entity.pdbx_description
1 polymer ?
#
loop_
_entity_poly.entity_id
_entity_poly.type
_entity_poly.pdbx_seq_one_letter_code
_entity_poly.pdbx_strand_id
1 'polypeptide(L)'
;HPETREEYALARTERKSGRGYRGFVVESSPNVTLEEDLSRRDLTINSIASSADSTGATVLFDPYHGVQDLQARLLRHVTDSFREDPVRILRVARFAARFTDFTVAPETMQLMREMVEHGEVDHLVPERVWQELARGLMEAKPSRMFEVLRECGALQVLLPEVARLWGVPQPPLHHPEVDTGVHLMMVLDM
;
A
#
# COMPACT_ATOMS: atom_id res chain seq x y z
N HIS A 1 15.81 -8.24 17.59
CA HIS A 1 17.03 -8.54 18.35
C HIS A 1 18.09 -7.47 18.05
N PRO A 2 18.77 -6.88 19.05
CA PRO A 2 19.67 -5.73 18.84
C PRO A 2 20.84 -6.02 17.88
N GLU A 3 21.37 -7.24 17.90
CA GLU A 3 22.54 -7.62 17.10
C GLU A 3 22.18 -8.04 15.67
N THR A 4 21.05 -8.73 15.48
CA THR A 4 20.63 -9.25 14.16
C THR A 4 19.65 -8.32 13.45
N ARG A 5 19.09 -7.31 14.15
CA ARG A 5 17.99 -6.45 13.69
C ARG A 5 16.72 -7.22 13.28
N GLU A 6 16.60 -8.45 13.75
CA GLU A 6 15.42 -9.27 13.53
C GLU A 6 14.30 -8.83 14.47
N GLU A 7 13.09 -8.76 13.96
CA GLU A 7 11.88 -8.45 14.71
C GLU A 7 11.19 -9.76 15.10
N TYR A 8 10.91 -9.92 16.38
CA TYR A 8 10.15 -11.03 16.93
C TYR A 8 8.80 -10.52 17.42
N ALA A 9 7.74 -11.06 16.89
CA ALA A 9 6.38 -10.72 17.28
C ALA A 9 5.53 -11.99 17.40
N LEU A 10 4.57 -11.97 18.32
CA LEU A 10 3.52 -12.99 18.35
C LEU A 10 2.57 -12.78 17.18
N ALA A 11 2.02 -13.88 16.67
CA ALA A 11 0.88 -13.82 15.76
C ALA A 11 -0.27 -13.07 16.45
N ARG A 12 -0.98 -12.21 15.70
CA ARG A 12 -2.04 -11.37 16.24
C ARG A 12 -3.20 -11.22 15.28
N THR A 13 -4.38 -11.04 15.82
CA THR A 13 -5.55 -10.55 15.09
C THR A 13 -5.78 -9.09 15.40
N GLU A 14 -6.29 -8.36 14.43
CA GLU A 14 -6.70 -6.96 14.57
C GLU A 14 -8.17 -6.87 14.17
N ARG A 15 -9.00 -6.25 15.01
CA ARG A 15 -10.43 -6.00 14.71
C ARG A 15 -10.71 -4.52 14.86
N LYS A 16 -11.35 -3.94 13.85
CA LYS A 16 -11.84 -2.56 13.93
C LYS A 16 -13.04 -2.50 14.88
N SER A 17 -12.90 -1.77 15.98
CA SER A 17 -13.96 -1.55 16.99
C SER A 17 -14.56 -0.14 16.92
N GLY A 18 -14.03 0.76 16.06
CA GLY A 18 -14.48 2.14 15.93
C GLY A 18 -13.84 2.86 14.73
N ARG A 19 -14.20 4.12 14.54
CA ARG A 19 -13.62 4.96 13.49
C ARG A 19 -12.24 5.48 13.91
N GLY A 20 -11.31 5.58 12.94
CA GLY A 20 -9.97 6.15 13.13
C GLY A 20 -8.96 5.20 13.77
N TYR A 21 -7.73 5.71 14.00
CA TYR A 21 -6.56 4.95 14.45
C TYR A 21 -6.71 4.27 15.83
N ARG A 22 -7.52 4.83 16.74
CA ARG A 22 -7.74 4.28 18.09
C ARG A 22 -8.82 3.19 18.14
N GLY A 23 -9.42 2.86 17.00
CA GLY A 23 -10.51 1.91 16.89
C GLY A 23 -10.08 0.46 16.65
N PHE A 24 -8.84 0.07 16.94
CA PHE A 24 -8.37 -1.31 16.78
C PHE A 24 -8.25 -2.01 18.12
N VAL A 25 -8.84 -3.20 18.21
CA VAL A 25 -8.54 -4.17 19.27
C VAL A 25 -7.53 -5.15 18.68
N VAL A 26 -6.33 -5.14 19.25
CA VAL A 26 -5.26 -6.08 18.89
C VAL A 26 -5.25 -7.19 19.92
N GLU A 27 -5.46 -8.42 19.46
CA GLU A 27 -5.35 -9.61 20.27
C GLU A 27 -4.12 -10.41 19.85
N SER A 28 -3.11 -10.46 20.71
CA SER A 28 -1.90 -11.27 20.52
C SER A 28 -2.01 -12.49 21.42
N SER A 29 -2.10 -13.66 20.83
CA SER A 29 -2.27 -14.90 21.56
C SER A 29 -1.51 -16.03 20.86
N PRO A 30 -0.95 -17.00 21.61
CA PRO A 30 -0.40 -18.22 21.02
C PRO A 30 -1.42 -19.05 20.26
N ASN A 31 -2.71 -18.79 20.44
CA ASN A 31 -3.80 -19.48 19.75
C ASN A 31 -4.12 -18.87 18.37
N VAL A 32 -3.59 -17.68 18.05
CA VAL A 32 -3.74 -17.07 16.72
C VAL A 32 -2.89 -17.87 15.74
N THR A 33 -3.53 -18.39 14.71
CA THR A 33 -2.86 -19.16 13.66
C THR A 33 -2.03 -18.25 12.76
N LEU A 34 -1.02 -18.83 12.10
CA LEU A 34 -0.23 -18.11 11.10
C LEU A 34 -1.11 -17.59 9.95
N GLU A 35 -2.10 -18.37 9.53
CA GLU A 35 -3.03 -17.97 8.47
C GLU A 35 -3.85 -16.73 8.87
N GLU A 36 -4.36 -16.69 10.11
CA GLU A 36 -5.07 -15.52 10.63
C GLU A 36 -4.17 -14.27 10.68
N ASP A 37 -2.90 -14.41 11.08
CA ASP A 37 -1.95 -13.29 11.05
C ASP A 37 -1.67 -12.81 9.62
N LEU A 38 -1.56 -13.72 8.66
CA LEU A 38 -1.32 -13.38 7.26
C LEU A 38 -2.56 -12.77 6.60
N SER A 39 -3.78 -13.17 7.00
CA SER A 39 -5.05 -12.69 6.43
C SER A 39 -5.27 -11.18 6.60
N ARG A 40 -4.76 -10.62 7.68
CA ARG A 40 -4.92 -9.19 8.02
C ARG A 40 -3.89 -8.27 7.37
N ARG A 41 -2.94 -8.82 6.59
CA ARG A 41 -1.92 -8.03 5.92
C ARG A 41 -2.49 -7.26 4.72
N ASP A 42 -1.69 -6.32 4.21
CA ASP A 42 -2.10 -5.43 3.12
C ASP A 42 -2.13 -6.13 1.75
N LEU A 43 -1.04 -6.80 1.38
CA LEU A 43 -0.86 -7.40 0.06
C LEU A 43 -0.50 -8.88 0.14
N THR A 44 -0.96 -9.68 -0.82
CA THR A 44 -0.67 -11.12 -0.93
C THR A 44 0.83 -11.39 -0.96
N ILE A 45 1.60 -10.57 -1.67
CA ILE A 45 3.07 -10.68 -1.75
C ILE A 45 3.76 -10.45 -0.39
N ASN A 46 3.09 -9.79 0.57
CA ASN A 46 3.55 -9.59 1.94
C ASN A 46 2.97 -10.63 2.92
N SER A 47 2.15 -11.57 2.42
CA SER A 47 1.45 -12.59 3.20
C SER A 47 2.00 -13.99 2.95
N ILE A 48 3.27 -14.06 2.60
CA ILE A 48 4.04 -15.30 2.45
C ILE A 48 4.90 -15.45 3.70
N ALA A 49 4.87 -16.62 4.31
CA ALA A 49 5.74 -16.98 5.41
C ALA A 49 6.69 -18.12 5.01
N SER A 50 7.80 -18.23 5.69
CA SER A 50 8.73 -19.34 5.50
C SER A 50 9.18 -19.90 6.85
N SER A 51 9.42 -21.20 6.88
CA SER A 51 10.04 -21.90 8.01
C SER A 51 11.13 -22.83 7.51
N ALA A 52 12.05 -23.20 8.38
CA ALA A 52 12.95 -24.32 8.11
C ALA A 52 12.29 -25.62 8.61
N ASP A 53 12.33 -26.68 7.79
CA ASP A 53 11.94 -28.02 8.23
C ASP A 53 13.03 -28.69 9.09
N SER A 54 12.80 -29.92 9.52
CA SER A 54 13.74 -30.70 10.33
C SER A 54 15.07 -31.01 9.61
N THR A 55 15.13 -30.83 8.28
CA THR A 55 16.35 -31.00 7.47
C THR A 55 17.08 -29.69 7.20
N GLY A 56 16.50 -28.55 7.63
CA GLY A 56 16.97 -27.20 7.32
C GLY A 56 16.53 -26.68 5.96
N ALA A 57 15.67 -27.41 5.23
CA ALA A 57 15.10 -26.93 3.99
C ALA A 57 14.01 -25.87 4.24
N THR A 58 13.95 -24.86 3.37
CA THR A 58 12.94 -23.80 3.46
C THR A 58 11.59 -24.32 2.97
N VAL A 59 10.58 -24.25 3.83
CA VAL A 59 9.18 -24.52 3.49
C VAL A 59 8.42 -23.21 3.44
N LEU A 60 7.74 -22.94 2.32
CA LEU A 60 6.90 -21.76 2.16
C LEU A 60 5.47 -22.08 2.57
N PHE A 61 4.86 -21.16 3.29
CA PHE A 61 3.44 -21.12 3.64
C PHE A 61 2.82 -19.90 2.95
N ASP A 62 2.01 -20.15 1.92
CA ASP A 62 1.41 -19.13 1.05
C ASP A 62 -0.09 -19.37 0.84
N PRO A 63 -0.92 -19.17 1.88
CA PRO A 63 -2.36 -19.46 1.81
C PRO A 63 -3.13 -18.50 0.90
N TYR A 64 -2.55 -17.35 0.56
CA TYR A 64 -3.19 -16.28 -0.23
C TYR A 64 -2.58 -16.11 -1.63
N HIS A 65 -1.82 -17.09 -2.11
CA HIS A 65 -1.25 -17.12 -3.47
C HIS A 65 -0.31 -15.94 -3.79
N GLY A 66 0.39 -15.42 -2.77
CA GLY A 66 1.33 -14.30 -2.92
C GLY A 66 2.48 -14.60 -3.87
N VAL A 67 2.96 -15.84 -3.92
CA VAL A 67 3.99 -16.28 -4.89
C VAL A 67 3.49 -16.17 -6.32
N GLN A 68 2.22 -16.53 -6.57
CA GLN A 68 1.61 -16.40 -7.89
C GLN A 68 1.48 -14.93 -8.31
N ASP A 69 1.02 -14.06 -7.39
CA ASP A 69 0.92 -12.61 -7.64
C ASP A 69 2.30 -11.98 -7.82
N LEU A 70 3.32 -12.45 -7.10
CA LEU A 70 4.70 -12.01 -7.29
C LEU A 70 5.22 -12.32 -8.70
N GLN A 71 4.95 -13.53 -9.18
CA GLN A 71 5.30 -13.95 -10.55
C GLN A 71 4.51 -13.18 -11.61
N ALA A 72 3.23 -12.93 -11.36
CA ALA A 72 2.35 -12.15 -12.23
C ALA A 72 2.58 -10.63 -12.13
N ARG A 73 3.45 -10.17 -11.20
CA ARG A 73 3.72 -8.75 -10.93
C ARG A 73 2.47 -7.97 -10.56
N LEU A 74 1.67 -8.53 -9.66
CA LEU A 74 0.42 -7.94 -9.19
C LEU A 74 0.51 -7.50 -7.72
N LEU A 75 -0.04 -6.33 -7.45
CA LEU A 75 -0.31 -5.82 -6.11
C LEU A 75 -1.78 -6.07 -5.79
N ARG A 76 -2.05 -7.19 -5.11
CA ARG A 76 -3.38 -7.66 -4.74
C ARG A 76 -3.55 -7.59 -3.23
N HIS A 77 -4.68 -7.07 -2.74
CA HIS A 77 -5.05 -7.14 -1.33
C HIS A 77 -5.33 -8.59 -0.90
N VAL A 78 -5.10 -8.88 0.38
CA VAL A 78 -5.23 -10.25 0.90
C VAL A 78 -6.68 -10.65 1.07
N THR A 79 -7.43 -9.87 1.86
CA THR A 79 -8.84 -10.11 2.21
C THR A 79 -9.56 -8.78 2.39
N ASP A 80 -10.87 -8.81 2.63
CA ASP A 80 -11.68 -7.64 2.94
C ASP A 80 -11.22 -6.89 4.21
N SER A 81 -10.40 -7.50 5.07
CA SER A 81 -9.75 -6.82 6.19
C SER A 81 -8.89 -5.62 5.74
N PHE A 82 -8.55 -5.53 4.45
CA PHE A 82 -7.90 -4.37 3.86
C PHE A 82 -8.64 -3.06 4.17
N ARG A 83 -9.98 -3.10 4.21
CA ARG A 83 -10.84 -1.93 4.54
C ARG A 83 -10.66 -1.41 5.96
N GLU A 84 -10.11 -2.21 6.85
CA GLU A 84 -9.97 -1.83 8.25
C GLU A 84 -8.98 -0.69 8.47
N ASP A 85 -7.93 -0.59 7.63
CA ASP A 85 -6.91 0.45 7.74
C ASP A 85 -6.73 1.20 6.40
N PRO A 86 -7.33 2.39 6.25
CA PRO A 86 -7.24 3.17 5.01
C PRO A 86 -5.81 3.59 4.60
N VAL A 87 -4.84 3.57 5.54
CA VAL A 87 -3.41 3.79 5.20
C VAL A 87 -2.89 2.73 4.22
N ARG A 88 -3.54 1.57 4.13
CA ARG A 88 -3.16 0.54 3.15
C ARG A 88 -3.27 1.03 1.70
N ILE A 89 -4.14 2.00 1.40
CA ILE A 89 -4.19 2.67 0.10
C ILE A 89 -2.85 3.34 -0.23
N LEU A 90 -2.30 4.11 0.71
CA LEU A 90 -0.99 4.75 0.53
C LEU A 90 0.14 3.72 0.44
N ARG A 91 0.03 2.62 1.19
CA ARG A 91 1.02 1.53 1.14
C ARG A 91 1.03 0.84 -0.22
N VAL A 92 -0.14 0.52 -0.81
CA VAL A 92 -0.24 -0.02 -2.17
C VAL A 92 0.38 0.93 -3.18
N ALA A 93 0.04 2.23 -3.10
CA ALA A 93 0.59 3.26 -3.96
C ALA A 93 2.13 3.36 -3.84
N ARG A 94 2.68 3.29 -2.63
CA ARG A 94 4.12 3.24 -2.40
C ARG A 94 4.77 1.96 -2.97
N PHE A 95 4.14 0.80 -2.80
CA PHE A 95 4.64 -0.43 -3.41
C PHE A 95 4.65 -0.38 -4.94
N ALA A 96 3.68 0.31 -5.57
CA ALA A 96 3.69 0.56 -7.00
C ALA A 96 4.88 1.45 -7.42
N ALA A 97 5.28 2.42 -6.60
CA ALA A 97 6.47 3.24 -6.81
C ALA A 97 7.78 2.44 -6.66
N ARG A 98 7.79 1.47 -5.73
CA ARG A 98 8.93 0.60 -5.47
C ARG A 98 9.10 -0.49 -6.54
N PHE A 99 8.02 -1.17 -6.90
CA PHE A 99 8.00 -2.25 -7.88
C PHE A 99 7.44 -1.71 -9.20
N THR A 100 8.33 -1.08 -9.99
CA THR A 100 7.95 -0.27 -11.16
C THR A 100 7.27 -1.06 -12.27
N ASP A 101 7.45 -2.36 -12.29
CA ASP A 101 6.89 -3.31 -13.25
C ASP A 101 5.65 -4.07 -12.72
N PHE A 102 5.21 -3.77 -11.48
CA PHE A 102 3.99 -4.32 -10.92
C PHE A 102 2.79 -3.43 -11.22
N THR A 103 1.62 -4.06 -11.36
CA THR A 103 0.33 -3.37 -11.52
C THR A 103 -0.57 -3.65 -10.33
N VAL A 104 -1.44 -2.70 -9.99
CA VAL A 104 -2.47 -2.93 -8.97
C VAL A 104 -3.55 -3.81 -9.58
N ALA A 105 -3.92 -4.90 -8.90
CA ALA A 105 -4.97 -5.78 -9.35
C ALA A 105 -6.31 -5.01 -9.47
N PRO A 106 -7.12 -5.25 -10.53
CA PRO A 106 -8.35 -4.50 -10.77
C PRO A 106 -9.32 -4.49 -9.58
N GLU A 107 -9.47 -5.61 -8.90
CA GLU A 107 -10.31 -5.73 -7.72
C GLU A 107 -9.76 -4.95 -6.52
N THR A 108 -8.43 -4.82 -6.39
CA THR A 108 -7.80 -4.00 -5.36
C THR A 108 -7.99 -2.52 -5.66
N MET A 109 -7.84 -2.11 -6.92
CA MET A 109 -8.13 -0.75 -7.35
C MET A 109 -9.60 -0.38 -7.11
N GLN A 110 -10.52 -1.31 -7.42
CA GLN A 110 -11.95 -1.10 -7.15
C GLN A 110 -12.23 -0.95 -5.65
N LEU A 111 -11.65 -1.83 -4.82
CA LEU A 111 -11.75 -1.76 -3.37
C LEU A 111 -11.27 -0.41 -2.82
N MET A 112 -10.12 0.08 -3.30
CA MET A 112 -9.58 1.38 -2.89
C MET A 112 -10.49 2.54 -3.30
N ARG A 113 -11.08 2.52 -4.49
CA ARG A 113 -12.08 3.53 -4.93
C ARG A 113 -13.29 3.57 -4.00
N GLU A 114 -13.85 2.40 -3.69
CA GLU A 114 -14.98 2.29 -2.77
C GLU A 114 -14.65 2.85 -1.39
N MET A 115 -13.46 2.56 -0.85
CA MET A 115 -13.02 3.12 0.43
C MET A 115 -12.93 4.64 0.40
N VAL A 116 -12.42 5.22 -0.70
CA VAL A 116 -12.36 6.68 -0.88
C VAL A 116 -13.77 7.26 -0.97
N GLU A 117 -14.66 6.68 -1.75
CA GLU A 117 -16.06 7.11 -1.91
C GLU A 117 -16.84 7.07 -0.60
N HIS A 118 -16.53 6.11 0.28
CA HIS A 118 -17.15 6.02 1.62
C HIS A 118 -16.48 6.95 2.66
N GLY A 119 -15.51 7.79 2.26
CA GLY A 119 -14.86 8.76 3.14
C GLY A 119 -13.88 8.15 4.14
N GLU A 120 -13.40 6.91 3.92
CA GLU A 120 -12.48 6.25 4.84
C GLU A 120 -11.13 6.98 4.94
N VAL A 121 -10.70 7.66 3.88
CA VAL A 121 -9.43 8.42 3.86
C VAL A 121 -9.50 9.75 4.58
N ASP A 122 -10.71 10.30 4.83
CA ASP A 122 -10.91 11.61 5.51
C ASP A 122 -10.44 11.58 6.97
N HIS A 123 -10.34 10.38 7.54
CA HIS A 123 -10.00 10.16 8.95
C HIS A 123 -8.56 9.68 9.16
N LEU A 124 -7.74 9.73 8.11
CA LEU A 124 -6.33 9.35 8.22
C LEU A 124 -5.55 10.33 9.10
N VAL A 125 -4.71 9.77 9.96
CA VAL A 125 -3.81 10.55 10.81
C VAL A 125 -2.69 11.16 9.93
N PRO A 126 -2.49 12.50 9.95
CA PRO A 126 -1.53 13.18 9.07
C PRO A 126 -0.11 12.61 9.14
N GLU A 127 0.34 12.20 10.32
CA GLU A 127 1.66 11.63 10.53
C GLU A 127 1.84 10.30 9.79
N ARG A 128 0.78 9.45 9.75
CA ARG A 128 0.80 8.19 9.00
C ARG A 128 0.78 8.44 7.50
N VAL A 129 0.00 9.42 7.04
CA VAL A 129 -0.01 9.85 5.64
C VAL A 129 1.38 10.34 5.23
N TRP A 130 1.97 11.22 6.03
CA TRP A 130 3.31 11.75 5.77
C TRP A 130 4.38 10.66 5.72
N GLN A 131 4.34 9.69 6.65
CA GLN A 131 5.30 8.58 6.65
C GLN A 131 5.28 7.77 5.37
N GLU A 132 4.10 7.45 4.83
CA GLU A 132 3.99 6.70 3.58
C GLU A 132 4.36 7.56 2.37
N LEU A 133 3.97 8.85 2.35
CA LEU A 133 4.36 9.80 1.30
C LEU A 133 5.87 9.99 1.25
N ALA A 134 6.50 10.27 2.40
CA ALA A 134 7.95 10.49 2.47
C ALA A 134 8.74 9.25 2.01
N ARG A 135 8.28 8.03 2.38
CA ARG A 135 8.89 6.80 1.89
C ARG A 135 8.66 6.60 0.39
N GLY A 136 7.46 6.91 -0.10
CA GLY A 136 7.11 6.76 -1.51
C GLY A 136 7.91 7.70 -2.42
N LEU A 137 8.21 8.92 -1.96
CA LEU A 137 9.07 9.88 -2.65
C LEU A 137 10.54 9.41 -2.76
N MET A 138 10.96 8.45 -1.95
CA MET A 138 12.29 7.86 -1.95
C MET A 138 12.36 6.50 -2.68
N GLU A 139 11.25 6.04 -3.25
CA GLU A 139 11.21 4.78 -4.00
C GLU A 139 11.73 4.97 -5.44
N ALA A 140 11.86 3.87 -6.18
CA ALA A 140 12.49 3.84 -7.51
C ALA A 140 11.76 4.71 -8.56
N LYS A 141 10.43 4.86 -8.45
CA LYS A 141 9.62 5.65 -9.38
C LYS A 141 8.47 6.36 -8.64
N PRO A 142 8.75 7.48 -7.97
CA PRO A 142 7.77 8.19 -7.14
C PRO A 142 6.48 8.58 -7.86
N SER A 143 6.56 8.91 -9.15
CA SER A 143 5.38 9.27 -9.96
C SER A 143 4.27 8.23 -9.88
N ARG A 144 4.62 6.95 -9.86
CA ARG A 144 3.65 5.85 -9.80
C ARG A 144 2.80 5.84 -8.53
N MET A 145 3.35 6.31 -7.41
CA MET A 145 2.55 6.50 -6.19
C MET A 145 1.41 7.48 -6.44
N PHE A 146 1.71 8.62 -7.07
CA PHE A 146 0.71 9.65 -7.37
C PHE A 146 -0.29 9.20 -8.42
N GLU A 147 0.15 8.42 -9.41
CA GLU A 147 -0.73 7.82 -10.42
C GLU A 147 -1.77 6.90 -9.77
N VAL A 148 -1.34 5.98 -8.89
CA VAL A 148 -2.24 5.06 -8.17
C VAL A 148 -3.20 5.83 -7.25
N LEU A 149 -2.70 6.81 -6.47
CA LEU A 149 -3.54 7.63 -5.61
C LEU A 149 -4.56 8.45 -6.42
N ARG A 150 -4.18 8.95 -7.59
CA ARG A 150 -5.08 9.66 -8.50
C ARG A 150 -6.14 8.72 -9.08
N GLU A 151 -5.73 7.54 -9.52
CA GLU A 151 -6.63 6.56 -10.13
C GLU A 151 -7.72 6.06 -9.16
N CYS A 152 -7.39 5.87 -7.88
CA CYS A 152 -8.38 5.49 -6.88
C CYS A 152 -9.14 6.69 -6.25
N GLY A 153 -8.80 7.94 -6.62
CA GLY A 153 -9.42 9.16 -6.09
C GLY A 153 -8.82 9.67 -4.78
N ALA A 154 -7.92 8.93 -4.14
CA ALA A 154 -7.34 9.33 -2.86
C ALA A 154 -6.49 10.60 -2.96
N LEU A 155 -5.85 10.86 -4.11
CA LEU A 155 -5.05 12.07 -4.30
C LEU A 155 -5.87 13.34 -4.14
N GLN A 156 -7.11 13.34 -4.64
CA GLN A 156 -8.02 14.48 -4.55
C GLN A 156 -8.39 14.82 -3.10
N VAL A 157 -8.45 13.83 -2.24
CA VAL A 157 -8.77 13.99 -0.82
C VAL A 157 -7.54 14.37 -0.01
N LEU A 158 -6.42 13.69 -0.22
CA LEU A 158 -5.21 13.82 0.60
C LEU A 158 -4.34 15.02 0.20
N LEU A 159 -4.24 15.31 -1.09
CA LEU A 159 -3.38 16.36 -1.67
C LEU A 159 -4.11 17.08 -2.80
N PRO A 160 -5.22 17.80 -2.50
CA PRO A 160 -6.05 18.43 -3.52
C PRO A 160 -5.30 19.47 -4.36
N GLU A 161 -4.27 20.13 -3.80
CA GLU A 161 -3.43 21.07 -4.53
C GLU A 161 -2.63 20.36 -5.64
N VAL A 162 -2.09 19.18 -5.34
CA VAL A 162 -1.38 18.35 -6.32
C VAL A 162 -2.36 17.80 -7.37
N ALA A 163 -3.51 17.30 -6.93
CA ALA A 163 -4.53 16.75 -7.83
C ALA A 163 -5.03 17.77 -8.86
N ARG A 164 -5.04 19.06 -8.54
CA ARG A 164 -5.47 20.17 -9.44
C ARG A 164 -4.43 20.55 -10.49
N LEU A 165 -3.22 20.01 -10.45
CA LEU A 165 -2.18 20.37 -11.43
C LEU A 165 -2.43 19.73 -12.81
N TRP A 166 -3.17 18.63 -12.87
CA TRP A 166 -3.55 18.02 -14.14
C TRP A 166 -4.58 18.90 -14.88
N GLY A 167 -4.37 19.10 -16.18
CA GLY A 167 -5.17 20.00 -17.00
C GLY A 167 -4.76 21.47 -16.91
N VAL A 168 -3.72 21.80 -16.13
CA VAL A 168 -3.16 23.17 -16.08
C VAL A 168 -2.08 23.31 -17.15
N PRO A 169 -2.32 24.14 -18.22
CA PRO A 169 -1.40 24.23 -19.34
C PRO A 169 -0.13 25.00 -18.99
N GLN A 170 0.97 24.61 -19.62
CA GLN A 170 2.25 25.32 -19.59
C GLN A 170 2.68 25.71 -21.02
N PRO A 171 3.55 26.74 -21.17
CA PRO A 171 4.05 27.15 -22.48
C PRO A 171 4.83 26.02 -23.18
N PRO A 172 4.41 25.54 -24.38
CA PRO A 172 5.04 24.40 -25.06
C PRO A 172 6.52 24.61 -25.42
N LEU A 173 6.94 25.86 -25.53
CA LEU A 173 8.34 26.19 -25.83
C LEU A 173 9.33 25.73 -24.73
N HIS A 174 8.87 25.71 -23.47
CA HIS A 174 9.69 25.35 -22.31
C HIS A 174 9.27 24.01 -21.70
N HIS A 175 8.02 23.59 -21.94
CA HIS A 175 7.40 22.41 -21.36
C HIS A 175 6.65 21.64 -22.46
N PRO A 176 7.36 20.81 -23.24
CA PRO A 176 6.74 20.08 -24.37
C PRO A 176 5.62 19.12 -23.94
N GLU A 177 5.60 18.69 -22.67
CA GLU A 177 4.52 17.91 -22.06
C GLU A 177 3.22 18.73 -21.85
N VAL A 178 3.32 20.06 -21.88
CA VAL A 178 2.21 21.04 -21.81
C VAL A 178 1.38 21.03 -20.52
N ASP A 179 1.33 19.93 -19.79
CA ASP A 179 0.51 19.75 -18.59
C ASP A 179 1.37 19.79 -17.31
N THR A 180 0.97 20.64 -16.36
CA THR A 180 1.72 20.83 -15.10
C THR A 180 1.76 19.57 -14.24
N GLY A 181 0.68 18.78 -14.20
CA GLY A 181 0.64 17.52 -13.45
C GLY A 181 1.57 16.48 -14.06
N VAL A 182 1.60 16.38 -15.39
CA VAL A 182 2.54 15.51 -16.11
C VAL A 182 3.98 15.95 -15.86
N HIS A 183 4.25 17.27 -15.93
CA HIS A 183 5.58 17.82 -15.64
C HIS A 183 6.04 17.45 -14.23
N LEU A 184 5.17 17.62 -13.22
CA LEU A 184 5.49 17.24 -11.85
C LEU A 184 5.89 15.75 -11.73
N MET A 185 5.16 14.86 -12.41
CA MET A 185 5.49 13.42 -12.39
C MET A 185 6.87 13.14 -13.00
N MET A 186 7.22 13.85 -14.09
CA MET A 186 8.55 13.73 -14.70
C MET A 186 9.67 14.23 -13.77
N VAL A 187 9.44 15.32 -13.05
CA VAL A 187 10.40 15.87 -12.09
C VAL A 187 10.60 14.95 -10.89
N LEU A 188 9.53 14.28 -10.43
CA LEU A 188 9.63 13.34 -9.31
C LEU A 188 10.46 12.09 -9.62
N ASP A 189 10.54 11.72 -10.90
CA ASP A 189 11.26 10.52 -11.36
C ASP A 189 12.73 10.83 -11.76
N MET A 190 13.19 12.08 -11.62
CA MET A 190 14.58 12.50 -11.91
C MET A 190 15.52 12.20 -10.75
#